data_5f50e97dea30d1aa5c5e90d97ddaa73b
#
_entry.id   5f50e97dea30d1aa5c5e90d97ddaa73b
#
_cell.length_a   1.000
_cell.length_b   1.000
_cell.length_c   1.000
_cell.angle_alpha   90.00
_cell.angle_beta   90.00
_cell.angle_gamma   90.00
#
_symmetry.space_group_name_H-M   'P 1'
#
loop_
_entity.id
_entity.type
_entity.pdbx_description
1 polymer ?
#
loop_
_entity_poly.entity_id
_entity_poly.type
_entity_poly.pdbx_seq_one_letter_code
_entity_poly.pdbx_strand_id
1 'polypeptide(L)'
;EKEEEARRKRMTLNKYIDTYRDDVVSGKRMNAHGKAFSISSIKTIKTCIVQFDSFQDFVGKKYNFDDIDLNFRNEFLAYLYTEKKYSTNTAAKCIENLATILGSAVAEGHTKNVKFQDRRFKTSRVEVDSIYLTKKELQAFCNADISKESPGHEIARDIFMVGVYTSQRVSDY
;
A
#
# COMPACT_ATOMS: atom_id res chain seq x y z
N GLU A 1 10.70 -32.98 9.04
CA GLU A 1 10.43 -32.91 7.57
C GLU A 1 8.99 -33.27 7.22
N LYS A 2 8.48 -34.46 7.61
CA LYS A 2 7.09 -34.86 7.30
C LYS A 2 6.03 -33.98 7.95
N GLU A 3 6.23 -33.50 9.16
CA GLU A 3 5.30 -32.56 9.84
C GLU A 3 5.34 -31.15 9.22
N GLU A 4 6.51 -30.68 8.82
CA GLU A 4 6.65 -29.42 8.08
C GLU A 4 5.98 -29.48 6.70
N GLU A 5 6.12 -30.60 6.01
CA GLU A 5 5.48 -30.85 4.72
C GLU A 5 3.96 -30.96 4.85
N ALA A 6 3.46 -31.58 5.92
CA ALA A 6 2.03 -31.63 6.25
C ALA A 6 1.48 -30.24 6.63
N ARG A 7 2.26 -29.42 7.32
CA ARG A 7 1.91 -28.03 7.65
C ARG A 7 1.87 -27.14 6.40
N ARG A 8 2.81 -27.32 5.46
CA ARG A 8 2.83 -26.63 4.14
C ARG A 8 1.62 -27.01 3.30
N LYS A 9 1.23 -28.28 3.28
CA LYS A 9 0.01 -28.76 2.56
C LYS A 9 -1.30 -28.23 3.14
N ARG A 10 -1.33 -27.76 4.40
CA ARG A 10 -2.52 -27.21 5.07
C ARG A 10 -2.67 -25.69 4.95
N MET A 11 -1.60 -24.95 4.60
CA MET A 11 -1.62 -23.50 4.51
C MET A 11 -1.81 -23.08 3.04
N THR A 12 -3.00 -22.64 2.68
CA THR A 12 -3.28 -22.03 1.37
C THR A 12 -2.85 -20.57 1.35
N LEU A 13 -2.65 -20.00 0.16
CA LEU A 13 -2.31 -18.58 -0.01
C LEU A 13 -3.34 -17.66 0.67
N ASN A 14 -4.64 -17.89 0.43
CA ASN A 14 -5.71 -17.07 1.01
C ASN A 14 -5.70 -17.14 2.54
N LYS A 15 -5.59 -18.33 3.11
CA LYS A 15 -5.51 -18.51 4.56
C LYS A 15 -4.28 -17.81 5.16
N TYR A 16 -3.15 -17.85 4.45
CA TYR A 16 -1.95 -17.15 4.89
C TYR A 16 -2.13 -15.62 4.86
N ILE A 17 -2.73 -15.11 3.79
CA ILE A 17 -3.02 -13.67 3.64
C ILE A 17 -3.95 -13.19 4.78
N ASP A 18 -4.99 -13.95 5.11
CA ASP A 18 -5.88 -13.64 6.23
C ASP A 18 -5.13 -13.63 7.57
N THR A 19 -4.32 -14.66 7.83
CA THR A 19 -3.48 -14.73 9.04
C THR A 19 -2.52 -13.55 9.10
N TYR A 20 -1.86 -13.23 7.99
CA TYR A 20 -0.95 -12.08 7.90
C TYR A 20 -1.65 -10.76 8.24
N ARG A 21 -2.86 -10.54 7.67
CA ARG A 21 -3.69 -9.37 7.97
C ARG A 21 -4.00 -9.27 9.46
N ASP A 22 -4.46 -10.36 10.05
CA ASP A 22 -4.88 -10.40 11.45
C ASP A 22 -3.69 -10.19 12.40
N ASP A 23 -2.52 -10.74 12.08
CA ASP A 23 -1.28 -10.52 12.82
C ASP A 23 -0.78 -9.08 12.73
N VAL A 24 -0.91 -8.43 11.56
CA VAL A 24 -0.58 -7.01 11.38
C VAL A 24 -1.54 -6.12 12.18
N VAL A 25 -2.83 -6.42 12.15
CA VAL A 25 -3.88 -5.65 12.85
C VAL A 25 -3.75 -5.78 14.37
N SER A 26 -3.47 -6.99 14.86
CA SER A 26 -3.31 -7.25 16.30
C SER A 26 -1.95 -6.80 16.86
N GLY A 27 -1.02 -6.36 16.01
CA GLY A 27 0.33 -5.97 16.41
C GLY A 27 1.26 -7.15 16.73
N LYS A 28 0.87 -8.38 16.44
CA LYS A 28 1.74 -9.56 16.56
C LYS A 28 2.88 -9.53 15.55
N ARG A 29 2.60 -9.01 14.35
CA ARG A 29 3.60 -8.87 13.30
C ARG A 29 4.24 -7.50 13.34
N MET A 30 5.56 -7.48 13.38
CA MET A 30 6.35 -6.26 13.33
C MET A 30 6.82 -5.98 11.90
N ASN A 31 7.10 -4.71 11.60
CA ASN A 31 7.73 -4.31 10.34
C ASN A 31 9.24 -4.64 10.34
N ALA A 32 9.92 -4.37 9.22
CA ALA A 32 11.36 -4.64 9.06
C ALA A 32 12.26 -3.92 10.09
N HIS A 33 11.74 -2.90 10.79
CA HIS A 33 12.44 -2.17 11.84
C HIS A 33 12.08 -2.63 13.26
N GLY A 34 11.39 -3.76 13.40
CA GLY A 34 10.95 -4.28 14.71
C GLY A 34 9.87 -3.44 15.40
N LYS A 35 9.14 -2.60 14.65
CA LYS A 35 8.06 -1.75 15.17
C LYS A 35 6.70 -2.23 14.66
N ALA A 36 5.65 -1.95 15.40
CA ALA A 36 4.27 -2.17 14.93
C ALA A 36 4.01 -1.36 13.64
N PHE A 37 3.13 -1.87 12.81
CA PHE A 37 2.70 -1.17 11.60
C PHE A 37 1.89 0.07 11.96
N SER A 38 2.14 1.17 11.25
CA SER A 38 1.32 2.38 11.38
C SER A 38 -0.11 2.13 10.90
N ILE A 39 -1.07 2.92 11.39
CA ILE A 39 -2.47 2.86 10.95
C ILE A 39 -2.58 3.00 9.42
N SER A 40 -1.79 3.89 8.82
CA SER A 40 -1.75 4.09 7.37
C SER A 40 -1.25 2.85 6.64
N SER A 41 -0.19 2.20 7.14
CA SER A 41 0.33 0.94 6.57
C SER A 41 -0.71 -0.17 6.66
N ILE A 42 -1.39 -0.31 7.80
CA ILE A 42 -2.45 -1.29 8.01
C ILE A 42 -3.59 -1.09 6.99
N LYS A 43 -4.05 0.17 6.80
CA LYS A 43 -5.07 0.51 5.80
C LYS A 43 -4.64 0.11 4.40
N THR A 44 -3.40 0.40 4.02
CA THR A 44 -2.87 0.09 2.68
C THR A 44 -2.78 -1.42 2.45
N ILE A 45 -2.32 -2.18 3.44
CA ILE A 45 -2.28 -3.66 3.38
C ILE A 45 -3.69 -4.23 3.24
N LYS A 46 -4.65 -3.77 4.05
CA LYS A 46 -6.06 -4.20 3.97
C LYS A 46 -6.65 -3.92 2.59
N THR A 47 -6.42 -2.73 2.04
CA THR A 47 -6.88 -2.39 0.68
C THR A 47 -6.30 -3.33 -0.36
N CYS A 48 -4.99 -3.63 -0.29
CA CYS A 48 -4.36 -4.57 -1.20
C CYS A 48 -5.00 -5.96 -1.13
N ILE A 49 -5.26 -6.48 0.06
CA ILE A 49 -5.90 -7.79 0.27
C ILE A 49 -7.31 -7.81 -0.33
N VAL A 50 -8.11 -6.78 -0.06
CA VAL A 50 -9.46 -6.65 -0.64
C VAL A 50 -9.41 -6.63 -2.18
N GLN A 51 -8.41 -5.96 -2.78
CA GLN A 51 -8.28 -5.96 -4.24
C GLN A 51 -7.85 -7.33 -4.78
N PHE A 52 -6.98 -8.04 -4.08
CA PHE A 52 -6.61 -9.41 -4.46
C PHE A 52 -7.81 -10.36 -4.39
N ASP A 53 -8.63 -10.29 -3.34
CA ASP A 53 -9.84 -11.09 -3.21
C ASP A 53 -10.85 -10.75 -4.31
N SER A 54 -11.10 -9.46 -4.57
CA SER A 54 -11.97 -8.99 -5.65
C SER A 54 -11.48 -9.45 -7.02
N PHE A 55 -10.17 -9.50 -7.25
CA PHE A 55 -9.58 -10.03 -8.47
C PHE A 55 -9.83 -11.53 -8.64
N GLN A 56 -9.65 -12.31 -7.58
CA GLN A 56 -9.96 -13.74 -7.58
C GLN A 56 -11.42 -14.01 -7.94
N ASP A 57 -12.33 -13.22 -7.38
CA ASP A 57 -13.76 -13.35 -7.66
C ASP A 57 -14.09 -12.90 -9.10
N PHE A 58 -13.44 -11.86 -9.62
CA PHE A 58 -13.58 -11.41 -11.00
C PHE A 58 -13.14 -12.47 -12.03
N VAL A 59 -12.01 -13.12 -11.78
CA VAL A 59 -11.48 -14.19 -12.64
C VAL A 59 -12.19 -15.53 -12.42
N GLY A 60 -12.88 -15.69 -11.29
CA GLY A 60 -13.52 -16.96 -10.91
C GLY A 60 -12.52 -18.04 -10.50
N LYS A 61 -11.30 -17.66 -10.10
CA LYS A 61 -10.21 -18.58 -9.75
C LYS A 61 -9.60 -18.20 -8.41
N LYS A 62 -9.38 -19.18 -7.54
CA LYS A 62 -8.54 -19.01 -6.34
C LYS A 62 -7.09 -19.37 -6.67
N TYR A 63 -6.18 -18.47 -6.34
CA TYR A 63 -4.76 -18.64 -6.59
C TYR A 63 -4.07 -19.32 -5.39
N ASN A 64 -3.10 -20.18 -5.68
CA ASN A 64 -2.18 -20.76 -4.72
C ASN A 64 -0.83 -20.06 -4.79
N PHE A 65 0.08 -20.36 -3.85
CA PHE A 65 1.43 -19.79 -3.87
C PHE A 65 2.18 -20.00 -5.18
N ASP A 66 2.05 -21.18 -5.80
CA ASP A 66 2.78 -21.54 -7.02
C ASP A 66 2.25 -20.86 -8.29
N ASP A 67 1.00 -20.36 -8.24
CA ASP A 67 0.37 -19.61 -9.32
C ASP A 67 0.88 -18.16 -9.41
N ILE A 68 1.57 -17.68 -8.37
CA ILE A 68 2.03 -16.29 -8.32
C ILE A 68 3.34 -16.15 -9.11
N ASP A 69 3.20 -15.71 -10.33
CA ASP A 69 4.30 -15.46 -11.27
C ASP A 69 4.07 -14.17 -12.08
N LEU A 70 4.83 -13.98 -13.15
CA LEU A 70 4.71 -12.79 -14.00
C LEU A 70 3.39 -12.73 -14.76
N ASN A 71 2.78 -13.86 -15.12
CA ASN A 71 1.47 -13.88 -15.77
C ASN A 71 0.39 -13.41 -14.81
N PHE A 72 0.36 -13.96 -13.59
CA PHE A 72 -0.51 -13.48 -12.53
C PHE A 72 -0.34 -11.97 -12.31
N ARG A 73 0.90 -11.50 -12.20
CA ARG A 73 1.18 -10.07 -12.00
C ARG A 73 0.57 -9.21 -13.11
N ASN A 74 0.69 -9.64 -14.37
CA ASN A 74 0.16 -8.89 -15.53
C ASN A 74 -1.37 -8.88 -15.53
N GLU A 75 -2.01 -10.01 -15.25
CA GLU A 75 -3.47 -10.12 -15.13
C GLU A 75 -4.01 -9.25 -14.01
N PHE A 76 -3.37 -9.29 -12.83
CA PHE A 76 -3.78 -8.48 -11.67
C PHE A 76 -3.59 -6.99 -11.92
N LEU A 77 -2.49 -6.56 -12.56
CA LEU A 77 -2.30 -5.17 -12.97
C LEU A 77 -3.34 -4.72 -14.00
N ALA A 78 -3.62 -5.52 -15.01
CA ALA A 78 -4.65 -5.22 -15.99
C ALA A 78 -5.99 -4.98 -15.30
N TYR A 79 -6.40 -5.86 -14.39
CA TYR A 79 -7.60 -5.69 -13.59
C TYR A 79 -7.61 -4.39 -12.76
N LEU A 80 -6.50 -4.07 -12.08
CA LEU A 80 -6.41 -2.84 -11.29
C LEU A 80 -6.54 -1.58 -12.16
N TYR A 81 -6.03 -1.62 -13.41
CA TYR A 81 -6.14 -0.49 -14.33
C TYR A 81 -7.51 -0.39 -15.00
N THR A 82 -8.06 -1.51 -15.46
CA THR A 82 -9.28 -1.51 -16.28
C THR A 82 -10.54 -1.47 -15.43
N GLU A 83 -10.64 -2.31 -14.42
CA GLU A 83 -11.82 -2.44 -13.57
C GLU A 83 -11.83 -1.47 -12.41
N LYS A 84 -10.70 -1.34 -11.71
CA LYS A 84 -10.61 -0.47 -10.53
C LYS A 84 -10.19 0.96 -10.86
N LYS A 85 -9.75 1.23 -12.10
CA LYS A 85 -9.30 2.57 -12.56
C LYS A 85 -8.19 3.16 -11.69
N TYR A 86 -7.32 2.31 -11.13
CA TYR A 86 -6.24 2.76 -10.27
C TYR A 86 -5.13 3.44 -11.07
N SER A 87 -4.53 4.48 -10.47
CA SER A 87 -3.30 5.06 -10.99
C SER A 87 -2.14 4.06 -10.91
N THR A 88 -1.12 4.27 -11.75
CA THR A 88 0.10 3.43 -11.77
C THR A 88 0.72 3.28 -10.38
N ASN A 89 0.80 4.36 -9.61
CA ASN A 89 1.40 4.33 -8.26
C ASN A 89 0.54 3.54 -7.26
N THR A 90 -0.78 3.61 -7.37
CA THR A 90 -1.69 2.85 -6.50
C THR A 90 -1.62 1.36 -6.83
N ALA A 91 -1.63 1.00 -8.12
CA ALA A 91 -1.50 -0.38 -8.57
C ALA A 91 -0.12 -0.97 -8.18
N ALA A 92 0.96 -0.19 -8.38
CA ALA A 92 2.30 -0.57 -7.95
C ALA A 92 2.35 -0.89 -6.46
N LYS A 93 1.67 -0.08 -5.62
CA LYS A 93 1.60 -0.30 -4.18
C LYS A 93 0.88 -1.60 -3.80
N CYS A 94 -0.16 -2.00 -4.55
CA CYS A 94 -0.81 -3.29 -4.37
C CYS A 94 0.15 -4.46 -4.65
N ILE A 95 0.91 -4.40 -5.75
CA ILE A 95 1.92 -5.41 -6.09
C ILE A 95 3.02 -5.48 -5.03
N GLU A 96 3.54 -4.34 -4.57
CA GLU A 96 4.58 -4.29 -3.52
C GLU A 96 4.11 -4.93 -2.21
N ASN A 97 2.88 -4.62 -1.77
CA ASN A 97 2.33 -5.21 -0.56
C ASN A 97 2.12 -6.72 -0.70
N LEU A 98 1.62 -7.18 -1.85
CA LEU A 98 1.46 -8.61 -2.10
C LEU A 98 2.82 -9.32 -2.10
N ALA A 99 3.83 -8.74 -2.77
CA ALA A 99 5.19 -9.27 -2.75
C ALA A 99 5.78 -9.34 -1.33
N THR A 100 5.49 -8.35 -0.48
CA THR A 100 5.91 -8.34 0.93
C THR A 100 5.26 -9.48 1.72
N ILE A 101 3.96 -9.71 1.53
CA ILE A 101 3.23 -10.82 2.16
C ILE A 101 3.81 -12.16 1.72
N LEU A 102 4.05 -12.33 0.41
CA LEU A 102 4.67 -13.54 -0.14
C LEU A 102 6.09 -13.76 0.37
N GLY A 103 6.89 -12.68 0.49
CA GLY A 103 8.22 -12.74 1.08
C GLY A 103 8.21 -13.27 2.52
N SER A 104 7.24 -12.83 3.31
CA SER A 104 7.02 -13.36 4.66
C SER A 104 6.64 -14.84 4.63
N ALA A 105 5.77 -15.26 3.70
CA ALA A 105 5.39 -16.67 3.54
C ALA A 105 6.58 -17.57 3.19
N VAL A 106 7.51 -17.08 2.37
CA VAL A 106 8.77 -17.80 2.06
C VAL A 106 9.65 -17.89 3.29
N ALA A 107 9.86 -16.78 4.01
CA ALA A 107 10.69 -16.74 5.21
C ALA A 107 10.15 -17.66 6.33
N GLU A 108 8.83 -17.78 6.43
CA GLU A 108 8.13 -18.64 7.40
C GLU A 108 8.01 -20.10 6.91
N GLY A 109 8.51 -20.40 5.70
CA GLY A 109 8.54 -21.75 5.17
C GLY A 109 7.20 -22.29 4.65
N HIS A 110 6.21 -21.43 4.40
CA HIS A 110 4.92 -21.84 3.86
C HIS A 110 4.94 -22.12 2.35
N THR A 111 5.91 -21.54 1.64
CA THR A 111 6.12 -21.76 0.21
C THR A 111 7.61 -21.68 -0.15
N LYS A 112 7.97 -22.28 -1.27
CA LYS A 112 9.30 -22.15 -1.90
C LYS A 112 9.23 -21.28 -3.16
N ASN A 113 8.05 -20.80 -3.55
CA ASN A 113 7.90 -19.97 -4.73
C ASN A 113 8.54 -18.59 -4.50
N VAL A 114 9.56 -18.28 -5.30
CA VAL A 114 10.27 -16.99 -5.30
C VAL A 114 10.11 -16.22 -6.62
N LYS A 115 9.23 -16.66 -7.52
CA LYS A 115 9.02 -16.03 -8.84
C LYS A 115 8.61 -14.56 -8.72
N PHE A 116 7.93 -14.17 -7.64
CA PHE A 116 7.55 -12.78 -7.35
C PHE A 116 8.75 -11.89 -6.99
N GLN A 117 9.94 -12.44 -6.76
CA GLN A 117 11.17 -11.68 -6.51
C GLN A 117 11.84 -11.22 -7.82
N ASP A 118 11.41 -11.73 -8.97
CA ASP A 118 11.90 -11.27 -10.28
C ASP A 118 11.74 -9.74 -10.37
N ARG A 119 12.78 -9.05 -10.87
CA ARG A 119 12.79 -7.59 -11.03
C ARG A 119 11.57 -7.09 -11.81
N ARG A 120 11.11 -7.87 -12.80
CA ARG A 120 9.94 -7.56 -13.62
C ARG A 120 8.62 -7.65 -12.87
N PHE A 121 8.57 -8.32 -11.72
CA PHE A 121 7.37 -8.39 -10.89
C PHE A 121 7.05 -7.03 -10.25
N LYS A 122 8.07 -6.25 -9.95
CA LYS A 122 7.90 -4.88 -9.46
C LYS A 122 7.37 -3.98 -10.56
N THR A 123 6.52 -3.04 -10.19
CA THR A 123 5.98 -2.01 -11.09
C THR A 123 6.72 -0.71 -10.84
N SER A 124 7.23 -0.08 -11.90
CA SER A 124 7.86 1.23 -11.79
C SER A 124 6.82 2.27 -11.36
N ARG A 125 7.20 3.14 -10.45
CA ARG A 125 6.40 4.30 -10.09
C ARG A 125 6.60 5.40 -11.11
N VAL A 126 5.52 6.13 -11.38
CA VAL A 126 5.56 7.34 -12.19
C VAL A 126 5.76 8.51 -11.23
N GLU A 127 6.73 9.35 -11.56
CA GLU A 127 6.91 10.63 -10.86
C GLU A 127 5.70 11.52 -11.15
N VAL A 128 5.12 12.08 -10.11
CA VAL A 128 3.95 12.96 -10.22
C VAL A 128 4.45 14.38 -10.07
N ASP A 129 4.05 15.25 -11.00
CA ASP A 129 4.35 16.67 -10.92
C ASP A 129 3.82 17.23 -9.60
N SER A 130 4.70 17.89 -8.87
CA SER A 130 4.34 18.55 -7.63
C SER A 130 3.94 19.99 -7.91
N ILE A 131 2.74 20.37 -7.51
CA ILE A 131 2.31 21.77 -7.53
C ILE A 131 2.91 22.45 -6.32
N TYR A 132 3.56 23.57 -6.53
CA TYR A 132 4.11 24.42 -5.48
C TYR A 132 3.68 25.86 -5.68
N LEU A 133 3.52 26.61 -4.60
CA LEU A 133 3.24 28.03 -4.65
C LEU A 133 4.55 28.80 -4.86
N THR A 134 4.55 29.68 -5.83
CA THR A 134 5.63 30.67 -6.00
C THR A 134 5.60 31.66 -4.83
N LYS A 135 6.70 32.37 -4.62
CA LYS A 135 6.79 33.39 -3.56
C LYS A 135 5.71 34.46 -3.68
N LYS A 136 5.34 34.84 -4.91
CA LYS A 136 4.26 35.82 -5.17
C LYS A 136 2.88 35.25 -4.81
N GLU A 137 2.59 34.00 -5.18
CA GLU A 137 1.34 33.32 -4.86
C GLU A 137 1.21 33.09 -3.35
N LEU A 138 2.30 32.70 -2.69
CA LEU A 138 2.33 32.55 -1.26
C LEU A 138 2.02 33.88 -0.54
N GLN A 139 2.59 34.99 -1.01
CA GLN A 139 2.32 36.30 -0.46
C GLN A 139 0.87 36.75 -0.72
N ALA A 140 0.34 36.46 -1.91
CA ALA A 140 -1.07 36.73 -2.24
C ALA A 140 -2.01 35.88 -1.35
N PHE A 141 -1.70 34.61 -1.13
CA PHE A 141 -2.45 33.72 -0.25
C PHE A 141 -2.44 34.23 1.21
N CYS A 142 -1.29 34.67 1.71
CA CYS A 142 -1.15 35.23 3.05
C CYS A 142 -2.02 36.49 3.24
N ASN A 143 -2.07 37.37 2.23
CA ASN A 143 -2.78 38.65 2.27
C ASN A 143 -4.25 38.56 1.80
N ALA A 144 -4.72 37.37 1.42
CA ALA A 144 -6.10 37.20 0.97
C ALA A 144 -7.09 37.58 2.08
N ASP A 145 -8.08 38.39 1.75
CA ASP A 145 -9.20 38.70 2.64
C ASP A 145 -10.15 37.49 2.68
N ILE A 146 -10.12 36.78 3.74
CA ILE A 146 -10.97 35.61 4.03
C ILE A 146 -11.91 35.88 5.20
N SER A 147 -12.10 37.14 5.58
CA SER A 147 -12.96 37.58 6.72
C SER A 147 -14.42 37.17 6.55
N LYS A 148 -14.85 36.94 5.31
CA LYS A 148 -16.22 36.49 4.98
C LYS A 148 -16.37 34.96 5.00
N GLU A 149 -15.28 34.24 5.15
CA GLU A 149 -15.23 32.79 5.20
C GLU A 149 -15.39 32.30 6.65
N SER A 150 -15.44 30.98 6.81
CA SER A 150 -15.49 30.38 8.15
C SER A 150 -14.23 30.73 8.97
N PRO A 151 -14.35 31.03 10.27
CA PRO A 151 -13.20 31.30 11.17
C PRO A 151 -12.13 30.20 11.12
N GLY A 152 -12.50 28.97 10.79
CA GLY A 152 -11.56 27.88 10.58
C GLY A 152 -10.60 28.08 9.40
N HIS A 153 -10.98 28.86 8.39
CA HIS A 153 -10.11 29.13 7.23
C HIS A 153 -8.94 30.02 7.59
N GLU A 154 -9.14 31.01 8.47
CA GLU A 154 -8.05 31.86 8.98
C GLU A 154 -7.01 31.03 9.74
N ILE A 155 -7.49 30.17 10.65
CA ILE A 155 -6.62 29.27 11.41
C ILE A 155 -5.87 28.33 10.48
N ALA A 156 -6.56 27.74 9.50
CA ALA A 156 -5.93 26.83 8.52
C ALA A 156 -4.85 27.54 7.69
N ARG A 157 -5.10 28.80 7.26
CA ARG A 157 -4.09 29.61 6.58
C ARG A 157 -2.87 29.86 7.44
N ASP A 158 -3.07 30.23 8.69
CA ASP A 158 -1.97 30.58 9.60
C ASP A 158 -1.13 29.33 9.93
N ILE A 159 -1.78 28.19 10.16
CA ILE A 159 -1.10 26.90 10.32
C ILE A 159 -0.30 26.52 9.06
N PHE A 160 -0.88 26.70 7.87
CA PHE A 160 -0.21 26.46 6.60
C PHE A 160 1.04 27.34 6.46
N MET A 161 0.95 28.63 6.82
CA MET A 161 2.07 29.57 6.76
C MET A 161 3.19 29.20 7.73
N VAL A 162 2.85 28.72 8.94
CA VAL A 162 3.85 28.18 9.88
C VAL A 162 4.60 27.00 9.24
N GLY A 163 3.90 26.06 8.63
CA GLY A 163 4.50 24.92 7.93
C GLY A 163 5.43 25.36 6.80
N VAL A 164 5.03 26.36 6.00
CA VAL A 164 5.84 26.90 4.90
C VAL A 164 7.13 27.51 5.42
N TYR A 165 7.07 28.36 6.44
CA TYR A 165 8.26 29.05 6.97
C TYR A 165 9.17 28.14 7.77
N THR A 166 8.64 27.11 8.42
CA THR A 166 9.43 26.13 9.19
C THR A 166 9.87 24.93 8.36
N SER A 167 9.37 24.79 7.12
CA SER A 167 9.59 23.62 6.25
C SER A 167 9.18 22.31 6.91
N GLN A 168 8.22 22.35 7.81
CA GLN A 168 7.69 21.17 8.51
C GLN A 168 6.49 20.58 7.76
N ARG A 169 6.24 19.29 7.98
CA ARG A 169 5.04 18.64 7.46
C ARG A 169 3.85 18.97 8.36
N VAL A 170 2.64 19.00 7.78
CA VAL A 170 1.39 19.21 8.54
C VAL A 170 1.23 18.26 9.73
N SER A 171 1.83 17.07 9.69
CA SER A 171 1.82 16.10 10.79
C SER A 171 2.74 16.44 11.97
N ASP A 172 3.61 17.44 11.83
CA ASP A 172 4.69 17.73 12.77
C ASP A 172 4.41 18.98 13.62
N TYR A 173 3.25 19.63 13.38
CA TYR A 173 2.75 20.80 14.13
C TYR A 173 1.23 20.80 14.29
#